data_51df596fd287506db52b8982b114ce0d
#
_entry.id   51df596fd287506db52b8982b114ce0d
#
_cell.length_a   1.000
_cell.length_b   1.000
_cell.length_c   1.000
_cell.angle_alpha   90.00
_cell.angle_beta   90.00
_cell.angle_gamma   90.00
#
_symmetry.space_group_name_H-M   'P 1'
#
loop_
_entity.id
_entity.type
_entity.pdbx_description
1 polymer ?
#
loop_
_entity_poly.entity_id
_entity_poly.type
_entity_poly.pdbx_seq_one_letter_code
_entity_poly.pdbx_strand_id
1 'polypeptide(L)'
;MKNLLGCWLLTACLVGAQAGAADEDKSSITVFAAASLTNVLQELGDGFTKDASIPVRFSFAASSALARQIENGSRADMFFSADLEWMDYLESRKLIQPATRRDVVGNQLVLIAPADSKIVLKIQPHFALAATLGKGRLATGDPDSVPVGRYAHEALANLGAWDEVSARLVRADSVRSALAFVDRGEAALGIVYATDALIDKKVRVVDTFPAATHMPIVYPVALTIGAKPDAAKFLAYIRGPAGSAAFQHYGFTPLH
;
A
#
# COMPACT_ATOMS: atom_id res chain seq x y z
N MET A 1 23.25 -68.89 -42.20
CA MET A 1 24.21 -68.65 -41.09
C MET A 1 24.43 -67.13 -40.95
N LYS A 2 24.08 -66.57 -39.85
CA LYS A 2 24.48 -65.37 -39.19
C LYS A 2 23.26 -64.61 -38.66
N ASN A 3 23.12 -64.71 -37.34
CA ASN A 3 22.15 -63.99 -36.48
C ASN A 3 22.40 -62.50 -36.44
N LEU A 4 21.33 -61.72 -36.44
CA LEU A 4 21.35 -60.32 -36.03
C LEU A 4 20.34 -60.15 -34.90
N LEU A 5 20.86 -59.98 -33.67
CA LEU A 5 20.11 -59.54 -32.49
C LEU A 5 19.75 -58.09 -32.66
N GLY A 6 18.45 -57.80 -32.66
CA GLY A 6 17.95 -56.44 -32.55
C GLY A 6 17.81 -56.05 -31.09
N CYS A 7 18.54 -54.99 -30.67
CA CYS A 7 18.48 -54.37 -29.35
C CYS A 7 17.30 -53.39 -29.33
N TRP A 8 16.27 -53.68 -28.51
CA TRP A 8 15.17 -52.78 -28.24
C TRP A 8 15.54 -51.88 -27.05
N LEU A 9 15.82 -50.60 -27.32
CA LEU A 9 15.97 -49.57 -26.32
C LEU A 9 14.58 -49.11 -25.89
N LEU A 10 14.20 -49.43 -24.67
CA LEU A 10 13.03 -48.86 -23.99
C LEU A 10 13.37 -47.39 -23.59
N THR A 11 12.78 -46.46 -24.29
CA THR A 11 12.78 -45.03 -23.86
C THR A 11 11.64 -44.85 -22.85
N ALA A 12 11.99 -44.87 -21.57
CA ALA A 12 11.05 -44.45 -20.51
C ALA A 12 10.84 -42.94 -20.55
N CYS A 13 9.68 -42.51 -21.02
CA CYS A 13 9.25 -41.11 -20.85
C CYS A 13 8.97 -40.83 -19.38
N LEU A 14 9.85 -40.05 -18.74
CA LEU A 14 9.53 -39.35 -17.47
C LEU A 14 8.47 -38.28 -17.75
N VAL A 15 7.21 -38.62 -17.56
CA VAL A 15 6.15 -37.61 -17.34
C VAL A 15 6.11 -37.37 -15.84
N GLY A 16 6.88 -36.42 -15.39
CA GLY A 16 7.00 -36.02 -13.99
C GLY A 16 6.52 -34.58 -13.76
N ALA A 17 5.40 -34.48 -13.08
CA ALA A 17 5.05 -33.43 -12.13
C ALA A 17 5.14 -31.95 -12.59
N GLN A 18 4.11 -31.47 -13.26
CA GLN A 18 3.76 -30.01 -13.30
C GLN A 18 2.40 -29.71 -12.63
N ALA A 19 1.90 -30.57 -11.77
CA ALA A 19 0.61 -30.38 -11.09
C ALA A 19 0.67 -29.43 -9.87
N GLY A 20 1.85 -29.16 -9.31
CA GLY A 20 1.94 -28.41 -8.04
C GLY A 20 1.69 -26.90 -8.15
N ALA A 21 2.16 -26.23 -9.19
CA ALA A 21 2.09 -24.76 -9.27
C ALA A 21 0.69 -24.22 -9.61
N ALA A 22 -0.10 -24.96 -10.37
CA ALA A 22 -1.45 -24.54 -10.76
C ALA A 22 -2.49 -24.78 -9.63
N ASP A 23 -2.22 -25.69 -8.70
CA ASP A 23 -3.12 -26.00 -7.58
C ASP A 23 -2.87 -25.05 -6.38
N GLU A 24 -1.62 -24.61 -6.17
CA GLU A 24 -1.28 -23.58 -5.19
C GLU A 24 -1.94 -22.22 -5.51
N ASP A 25 -2.07 -21.86 -6.77
CA ASP A 25 -2.69 -20.59 -7.18
C ASP A 25 -4.22 -20.59 -6.98
N LYS A 26 -4.86 -21.75 -7.02
CA LYS A 26 -6.29 -21.88 -6.74
C LYS A 26 -6.63 -21.79 -5.24
N SER A 27 -5.69 -22.11 -4.37
CA SER A 27 -5.90 -22.14 -2.92
C SER A 27 -5.53 -20.83 -2.21
N SER A 28 -4.70 -19.97 -2.79
CA SER A 28 -4.24 -18.73 -2.15
C SER A 28 -5.18 -17.54 -2.41
N ILE A 29 -5.34 -16.67 -1.40
CA ILE A 29 -6.03 -15.38 -1.53
C ILE A 29 -5.03 -14.34 -2.04
N THR A 30 -5.41 -13.58 -3.08
CA THR A 30 -4.58 -12.49 -3.61
C THR A 30 -5.14 -11.14 -3.19
N VAL A 31 -4.36 -10.35 -2.46
CA VAL A 31 -4.74 -9.04 -1.95
C VAL A 31 -3.89 -7.96 -2.60
N PHE A 32 -4.54 -7.00 -3.25
CA PHE A 32 -3.91 -5.78 -3.73
C PHE A 32 -4.13 -4.69 -2.68
N ALA A 33 -3.05 -4.21 -2.06
CA ALA A 33 -3.13 -3.30 -0.92
C ALA A 33 -2.18 -2.11 -1.06
N ALA A 34 -2.60 -0.97 -0.55
CA ALA A 34 -1.79 0.24 -0.48
C ALA A 34 -0.45 -0.04 0.21
N ALA A 35 0.64 0.53 -0.30
CA ALA A 35 2.00 0.30 0.16
C ALA A 35 2.20 0.57 1.66
N SER A 36 1.49 1.53 2.25
CA SER A 36 1.50 1.82 3.68
C SER A 36 1.00 0.67 4.57
N LEU A 37 0.21 -0.25 4.00
CA LEU A 37 -0.33 -1.41 4.71
C LEU A 37 0.63 -2.62 4.74
N THR A 38 1.79 -2.54 4.10
CA THR A 38 2.69 -3.69 3.89
C THR A 38 2.95 -4.46 5.19
N ASN A 39 3.44 -3.79 6.22
CA ASN A 39 3.87 -4.48 7.45
C ASN A 39 2.70 -5.11 8.21
N VAL A 40 1.61 -4.36 8.39
CA VAL A 40 0.44 -4.85 9.14
C VAL A 40 -0.27 -5.99 8.41
N LEU A 41 -0.40 -5.91 7.08
CA LEU A 41 -1.06 -6.98 6.32
C LEU A 41 -0.20 -8.22 6.16
N GLN A 42 1.13 -8.11 6.11
CA GLN A 42 2.01 -9.27 6.18
C GLN A 42 1.82 -10.03 7.49
N GLU A 43 1.85 -9.33 8.64
CA GLU A 43 1.60 -9.95 9.94
C GLU A 43 0.22 -10.63 10.00
N LEU A 44 -0.82 -9.92 9.55
CA LEU A 44 -2.18 -10.47 9.52
C LEU A 44 -2.34 -11.65 8.55
N GLY A 45 -1.66 -11.61 7.41
CA GLY A 45 -1.66 -12.71 6.44
C GLY A 45 -0.98 -13.97 6.98
N ASP A 46 0.14 -13.80 7.67
CA ASP A 46 0.86 -14.91 8.32
C ASP A 46 0.00 -15.52 9.44
N GLY A 47 -0.61 -14.69 10.29
CA GLY A 47 -1.53 -15.12 11.34
C GLY A 47 -2.74 -15.88 10.77
N PHE A 48 -3.40 -15.33 9.76
CA PHE A 48 -4.53 -15.97 9.11
C PHE A 48 -4.14 -17.30 8.44
N THR A 49 -3.00 -17.33 7.76
CA THR A 49 -2.50 -18.55 7.12
C THR A 49 -2.27 -19.67 8.15
N LYS A 50 -1.70 -19.32 9.31
CA LYS A 50 -1.49 -20.24 10.42
C LYS A 50 -2.80 -20.79 10.98
N ASP A 51 -3.81 -19.91 11.15
CA ASP A 51 -5.08 -20.26 11.78
C ASP A 51 -6.04 -21.00 10.82
N ALA A 52 -6.09 -20.58 9.56
CA ALA A 52 -7.04 -21.08 8.57
C ALA A 52 -6.45 -22.06 7.56
N SER A 53 -5.13 -22.23 7.52
CA SER A 53 -4.41 -23.02 6.50
C SER A 53 -4.68 -22.54 5.07
N ILE A 54 -4.97 -21.26 4.88
CA ILE A 54 -5.22 -20.63 3.59
C ILE A 54 -4.14 -19.56 3.36
N PRO A 55 -3.23 -19.73 2.39
CA PRO A 55 -2.19 -18.74 2.12
C PRO A 55 -2.76 -17.42 1.60
N VAL A 56 -2.16 -16.30 2.04
CA VAL A 56 -2.47 -14.97 1.53
C VAL A 56 -1.25 -14.40 0.81
N ARG A 57 -1.45 -13.96 -0.42
CA ARG A 57 -0.42 -13.30 -1.24
C ARG A 57 -0.76 -11.84 -1.42
N PHE A 58 0.23 -10.97 -1.29
CA PHE A 58 0.04 -9.53 -1.38
C PHE A 58 0.78 -8.94 -2.58
N SER A 59 0.13 -7.95 -3.20
CA SER A 59 0.77 -6.99 -4.09
C SER A 59 0.63 -5.61 -3.45
N PHE A 60 1.77 -4.99 -3.12
CA PHE A 60 1.80 -3.68 -2.47
C PHE A 60 2.30 -2.63 -3.45
N ALA A 61 1.49 -1.60 -3.68
CA ALA A 61 1.83 -0.43 -4.50
C ALA A 61 0.93 0.75 -4.12
N ALA A 62 0.99 1.86 -4.86
CA ALA A 62 -0.02 2.91 -4.72
C ALA A 62 -1.40 2.38 -5.10
N SER A 63 -2.43 2.83 -4.39
CA SER A 63 -3.83 2.45 -4.67
C SER A 63 -4.23 2.72 -6.12
N SER A 64 -3.73 3.82 -6.69
CA SER A 64 -3.92 4.17 -8.11
C SER A 64 -3.40 3.11 -9.08
N ALA A 65 -2.17 2.63 -8.85
CA ALA A 65 -1.55 1.63 -9.71
C ALA A 65 -2.29 0.29 -9.62
N LEU A 66 -2.65 -0.13 -8.40
CA LEU A 66 -3.37 -1.38 -8.16
C LEU A 66 -4.79 -1.34 -8.72
N ALA A 67 -5.51 -0.22 -8.56
CA ALA A 67 -6.84 -0.05 -9.13
C ALA A 67 -6.81 -0.15 -10.67
N ARG A 68 -5.83 0.46 -11.32
CA ARG A 68 -5.64 0.35 -12.78
C ARG A 68 -5.26 -1.08 -13.20
N GLN A 69 -4.47 -1.79 -12.41
CA GLN A 69 -4.17 -3.21 -12.67
C GLN A 69 -5.45 -4.08 -12.61
N ILE A 70 -6.32 -3.85 -11.62
CA ILE A 70 -7.60 -4.55 -11.52
C ILE A 70 -8.49 -4.22 -12.74
N GLU A 71 -8.58 -2.94 -13.11
CA GLU A 71 -9.34 -2.52 -14.31
C GLU A 71 -8.82 -3.20 -15.58
N ASN A 72 -7.50 -3.36 -15.70
CA ASN A 72 -6.86 -4.03 -16.84
C ASN A 72 -6.85 -5.57 -16.75
N GLY A 73 -7.64 -6.14 -15.83
CA GLY A 73 -7.86 -7.59 -15.75
C GLY A 73 -6.91 -8.36 -14.84
N SER A 74 -6.05 -7.69 -14.05
CA SER A 74 -5.26 -8.38 -13.03
C SER A 74 -6.18 -8.98 -11.97
N ARG A 75 -5.94 -10.26 -11.65
CA ARG A 75 -6.77 -10.99 -10.69
C ARG A 75 -6.32 -10.67 -9.27
N ALA A 76 -7.18 -9.99 -8.54
CA ALA A 76 -7.11 -9.83 -7.09
C ALA A 76 -8.42 -10.31 -6.48
N ASP A 77 -8.38 -10.88 -5.30
CA ASP A 77 -9.56 -11.27 -4.53
C ASP A 77 -10.03 -10.11 -3.65
N MET A 78 -9.11 -9.23 -3.25
CA MET A 78 -9.38 -8.11 -2.36
C MET A 78 -8.58 -6.88 -2.79
N PHE A 79 -9.19 -5.71 -2.69
CA PHE A 79 -8.54 -4.41 -2.86
C PHE A 79 -8.64 -3.62 -1.56
N PHE A 80 -7.50 -3.11 -1.06
CA PHE A 80 -7.39 -2.31 0.15
C PHE A 80 -6.69 -1.00 -0.18
N SER A 81 -7.47 0.07 -0.30
CA SER A 81 -7.01 1.40 -0.73
C SER A 81 -6.54 2.26 0.45
N ALA A 82 -5.73 3.29 0.17
CA ALA A 82 -5.34 4.33 1.11
C ALA A 82 -6.18 5.62 0.94
N ASP A 83 -7.20 5.59 0.12
CA ASP A 83 -8.20 6.64 -0.03
C ASP A 83 -9.54 6.07 -0.50
N LEU A 84 -10.59 6.86 -0.36
CA LEU A 84 -11.93 6.50 -0.84
C LEU A 84 -12.01 6.57 -2.37
N GLU A 85 -11.28 7.49 -2.99
CA GLU A 85 -11.42 7.81 -4.41
C GLU A 85 -11.04 6.63 -5.33
N TRP A 86 -9.96 5.90 -5.03
CA TRP A 86 -9.59 4.72 -5.81
C TRP A 86 -10.51 3.53 -5.53
N MET A 87 -11.15 3.47 -4.37
CA MET A 87 -12.24 2.51 -4.11
C MET A 87 -13.49 2.87 -4.92
N ASP A 88 -13.89 4.15 -4.93
CA ASP A 88 -15.01 4.67 -5.74
C ASP A 88 -14.77 4.46 -7.24
N TYR A 89 -13.49 4.62 -7.67
CA TYR A 89 -13.08 4.34 -9.04
C TYR A 89 -13.39 2.91 -9.47
N LEU A 90 -13.05 1.91 -8.64
CA LEU A 90 -13.37 0.51 -8.94
C LEU A 90 -14.86 0.19 -8.79
N GLU A 91 -15.52 0.79 -7.81
CA GLU A 91 -16.96 0.61 -7.59
C GLU A 91 -17.79 1.11 -8.78
N SER A 92 -17.48 2.31 -9.28
CA SER A 92 -18.14 2.90 -10.45
C SER A 92 -17.99 2.05 -11.72
N ARG A 93 -16.91 1.27 -11.80
CA ARG A 93 -16.62 0.32 -12.88
C ARG A 93 -17.17 -1.09 -12.64
N LYS A 94 -17.87 -1.28 -11.51
CA LYS A 94 -18.43 -2.58 -11.09
C LYS A 94 -17.37 -3.68 -10.96
N LEU A 95 -16.17 -3.31 -10.47
CA LEU A 95 -15.05 -4.22 -10.31
C LEU A 95 -14.88 -4.74 -8.87
N ILE A 96 -15.64 -4.18 -7.93
CA ILE A 96 -15.73 -4.65 -6.54
C ILE A 96 -17.16 -5.06 -6.20
N GLN A 97 -17.32 -5.77 -5.11
CA GLN A 97 -18.59 -6.15 -4.51
C GLN A 97 -19.00 -5.07 -3.48
N PRO A 98 -19.92 -4.12 -3.79
CA PRO A 98 -20.23 -2.98 -2.91
C PRO A 98 -20.70 -3.41 -1.52
N ALA A 99 -21.42 -4.53 -1.43
CA ALA A 99 -21.91 -5.07 -0.14
C ALA A 99 -20.77 -5.46 0.83
N THR A 100 -19.54 -5.65 0.32
CA THR A 100 -18.36 -6.01 1.12
C THR A 100 -17.48 -4.82 1.48
N ARG A 101 -17.70 -3.65 0.86
CA ARG A 101 -16.93 -2.43 1.13
C ARG A 101 -17.06 -1.99 2.57
N ARG A 102 -15.93 -1.76 3.23
CA ARG A 102 -15.84 -1.26 4.61
C ARG A 102 -14.67 -0.32 4.75
N ASP A 103 -14.86 0.75 5.51
CA ASP A 103 -13.80 1.62 5.99
C ASP A 103 -13.20 0.98 7.25
N VAL A 104 -11.91 0.72 7.26
CA VAL A 104 -11.29 -0.11 8.32
C VAL A 104 -10.45 0.72 9.26
N VAL A 105 -9.59 1.58 8.72
CA VAL A 105 -8.65 2.37 9.52
C VAL A 105 -8.48 3.78 8.95
N GLY A 106 -8.10 4.69 9.84
CA GLY A 106 -7.62 6.03 9.52
C GLY A 106 -6.11 6.16 9.70
N ASN A 107 -5.57 7.32 9.26
CA ASN A 107 -4.16 7.67 9.38
C ASN A 107 -3.98 9.18 9.55
N GLN A 108 -2.74 9.63 9.75
CA GLN A 108 -2.37 11.04 9.83
C GLN A 108 -1.30 11.35 8.78
N LEU A 109 -1.31 12.57 8.27
CA LEU A 109 -0.29 13.08 7.36
C LEU A 109 0.79 13.77 8.19
N VAL A 110 2.07 13.45 7.93
CA VAL A 110 3.22 13.99 8.65
C VAL A 110 4.28 14.53 7.71
N LEU A 111 4.97 15.58 8.15
CA LEU A 111 6.21 16.05 7.55
C LEU A 111 7.38 15.33 8.22
N ILE A 112 8.26 14.73 7.42
CA ILE A 112 9.43 14.00 7.89
C ILE A 112 10.73 14.61 7.37
N ALA A 113 11.81 14.34 8.09
CA ALA A 113 13.18 14.62 7.70
C ALA A 113 14.08 13.42 8.03
N PRO A 114 15.33 13.33 7.50
CA PRO A 114 16.29 12.35 7.97
C PRO A 114 16.46 12.42 9.50
N ALA A 115 16.74 11.28 10.15
CA ALA A 115 16.76 11.18 11.60
C ALA A 115 17.77 12.11 12.28
N ASP A 116 18.91 12.36 11.62
CA ASP A 116 19.99 13.25 12.09
C ASP A 116 19.74 14.73 11.77
N SER A 117 18.73 15.04 10.97
CA SER A 117 18.36 16.41 10.59
C SER A 117 17.98 17.24 11.81
N LYS A 118 18.44 18.51 11.85
CA LYS A 118 18.12 19.48 12.89
C LYS A 118 16.98 20.44 12.49
N ILE A 119 16.30 20.16 11.38
CA ILE A 119 15.17 20.99 10.90
C ILE A 119 14.09 21.00 11.98
N VAL A 120 13.68 22.20 12.38
CA VAL A 120 12.52 22.46 13.22
C VAL A 120 11.57 23.32 12.40
N LEU A 121 10.35 22.86 12.21
CA LEU A 121 9.34 23.56 11.44
C LEU A 121 7.97 23.27 12.04
N LYS A 122 7.17 24.31 12.27
CA LYS A 122 5.80 24.19 12.76
C LYS A 122 4.83 24.37 11.59
N ILE A 123 3.97 23.40 11.38
CA ILE A 123 2.94 23.43 10.32
C ILE A 123 1.80 24.36 10.77
N GLN A 124 1.61 25.43 10.01
CA GLN A 124 0.56 26.44 10.20
C GLN A 124 0.33 27.17 8.86
N PRO A 125 -0.73 27.97 8.71
CA PRO A 125 -0.92 28.76 7.49
C PRO A 125 0.34 29.57 7.13
N HIS A 126 0.74 29.49 5.86
CA HIS A 126 1.93 30.16 5.29
C HIS A 126 3.24 29.86 6.01
N PHE A 127 3.41 28.63 6.56
CA PHE A 127 4.65 28.22 7.22
C PHE A 127 5.84 28.19 6.23
N ALA A 128 7.03 28.45 6.74
CA ALA A 128 8.23 28.69 5.93
C ALA A 128 8.83 27.41 5.30
N LEU A 129 7.98 26.58 4.64
CA LEU A 129 8.40 25.31 4.04
C LEU A 129 9.45 25.52 2.96
N ALA A 130 9.20 26.46 2.04
CA ALA A 130 10.11 26.74 0.94
C ALA A 130 11.48 27.26 1.41
N ALA A 131 11.49 28.12 2.42
CA ALA A 131 12.73 28.63 3.02
C ALA A 131 13.48 27.51 3.76
N THR A 132 12.77 26.63 4.47
CA THR A 132 13.34 25.47 5.17
C THR A 132 13.94 24.44 4.22
N LEU A 133 13.31 24.21 3.06
CA LEU A 133 13.86 23.34 2.01
C LEU A 133 15.17 23.89 1.42
N GLY A 134 15.38 25.21 1.44
CA GLY A 134 16.56 25.83 0.82
C GLY A 134 16.72 25.45 -0.65
N LYS A 135 17.78 24.70 -0.98
CA LYS A 135 17.99 24.09 -2.31
C LYS A 135 17.52 22.64 -2.39
N GLY A 136 17.01 22.08 -1.30
CA GLY A 136 16.55 20.69 -1.21
C GLY A 136 15.22 20.47 -1.92
N ARG A 137 14.80 19.19 -1.92
CA ARG A 137 13.54 18.73 -2.52
C ARG A 137 12.62 18.17 -1.45
N LEU A 138 11.33 18.17 -1.74
CA LEU A 138 10.25 17.61 -0.92
C LEU A 138 9.74 16.34 -1.60
N ALA A 139 9.88 15.18 -0.94
CA ALA A 139 9.36 13.92 -1.45
C ALA A 139 7.93 13.68 -0.98
N THR A 140 7.05 13.28 -1.87
CA THR A 140 5.72 12.73 -1.57
C THR A 140 5.26 11.87 -2.74
N GLY A 141 4.14 11.17 -2.60
CA GLY A 141 3.51 10.49 -3.73
C GLY A 141 3.16 11.48 -4.85
N ASP A 142 3.01 10.99 -6.08
CA ASP A 142 2.57 11.84 -7.18
C ASP A 142 1.21 12.48 -6.86
N PRO A 143 1.12 13.82 -6.79
CA PRO A 143 -0.12 14.53 -6.40
C PRO A 143 -1.29 14.28 -7.35
N ASP A 144 -1.01 13.91 -8.60
CA ASP A 144 -2.06 13.71 -9.60
C ASP A 144 -2.75 12.34 -9.47
N SER A 145 -2.13 11.38 -8.75
CA SER A 145 -2.64 10.01 -8.71
C SER A 145 -2.46 9.25 -7.39
N VAL A 146 -1.34 9.43 -6.69
CA VAL A 146 -1.01 8.65 -5.50
C VAL A 146 -1.71 9.24 -4.27
N PRO A 147 -2.42 8.44 -3.44
CA PRO A 147 -3.21 8.95 -2.31
C PRO A 147 -2.46 9.93 -1.42
N VAL A 148 -1.28 9.57 -0.90
CA VAL A 148 -0.51 10.47 -0.02
C VAL A 148 -0.13 11.79 -0.71
N GLY A 149 0.15 11.76 -2.01
CA GLY A 149 0.45 12.96 -2.79
C GLY A 149 -0.75 13.90 -2.93
N ARG A 150 -1.95 13.34 -3.11
CA ARG A 150 -3.21 14.08 -3.16
C ARG A 150 -3.50 14.76 -1.82
N TYR A 151 -3.40 14.02 -0.71
CA TYR A 151 -3.53 14.60 0.64
C TYR A 151 -2.47 15.67 0.90
N ALA A 152 -1.22 15.46 0.47
CA ALA A 152 -0.15 16.45 0.59
C ALA A 152 -0.44 17.71 -0.22
N HIS A 153 -0.93 17.57 -1.46
CA HIS A 153 -1.34 18.70 -2.29
C HIS A 153 -2.45 19.52 -1.61
N GLU A 154 -3.53 18.84 -1.20
CA GLU A 154 -4.67 19.48 -0.54
C GLU A 154 -4.22 20.23 0.74
N ALA A 155 -3.44 19.55 1.60
CA ALA A 155 -2.95 20.15 2.83
C ALA A 155 -2.07 21.39 2.58
N LEU A 156 -1.13 21.30 1.64
CA LEU A 156 -0.24 22.40 1.30
C LEU A 156 -0.98 23.57 0.62
N ALA A 157 -1.96 23.29 -0.22
CA ALA A 157 -2.81 24.30 -0.86
C ALA A 157 -3.63 25.06 0.20
N ASN A 158 -4.30 24.34 1.11
CA ASN A 158 -5.07 24.94 2.19
C ASN A 158 -4.22 25.72 3.20
N LEU A 159 -2.93 25.37 3.32
CA LEU A 159 -1.96 26.11 4.14
C LEU A 159 -1.25 27.23 3.38
N GLY A 160 -1.54 27.45 2.08
CA GLY A 160 -0.90 28.48 1.25
C GLY A 160 0.57 28.24 0.95
N ALA A 161 1.04 26.98 1.01
CA ALA A 161 2.45 26.61 0.81
C ALA A 161 2.71 25.85 -0.50
N TRP A 162 1.66 25.44 -1.24
CA TRP A 162 1.79 24.59 -2.42
C TRP A 162 2.61 25.23 -3.55
N ASP A 163 2.26 26.44 -3.96
CA ASP A 163 2.86 27.10 -5.13
C ASP A 163 4.37 27.31 -4.96
N GLU A 164 4.83 27.53 -3.73
CA GLU A 164 6.24 27.76 -3.42
C GLU A 164 7.10 26.50 -3.52
N VAL A 165 6.50 25.29 -3.41
CA VAL A 165 7.24 24.01 -3.35
C VAL A 165 6.91 23.05 -4.48
N SER A 166 5.83 23.25 -5.23
CA SER A 166 5.33 22.35 -6.26
C SER A 166 6.39 21.98 -7.32
N ALA A 167 7.21 22.96 -7.74
CA ALA A 167 8.31 22.75 -8.71
C ALA A 167 9.51 21.98 -8.09
N ARG A 168 9.54 21.78 -6.78
CA ARG A 168 10.64 21.10 -6.07
C ARG A 168 10.26 19.73 -5.54
N LEU A 169 9.11 19.20 -5.97
CA LEU A 169 8.68 17.86 -5.57
C LEU A 169 9.55 16.77 -6.19
N VAL A 170 9.81 15.73 -5.40
CA VAL A 170 10.10 14.38 -5.89
C VAL A 170 8.77 13.64 -5.87
N ARG A 171 8.19 13.43 -7.05
CA ARG A 171 6.93 12.71 -7.22
C ARG A 171 7.20 11.21 -7.21
N ALA A 172 6.94 10.57 -6.08
CA ALA A 172 7.16 9.15 -5.91
C ALA A 172 5.96 8.33 -6.42
N ASP A 173 6.22 7.11 -6.85
CA ASP A 173 5.18 6.16 -7.30
C ASP A 173 4.35 5.58 -6.14
N SER A 174 4.82 5.71 -4.90
CA SER A 174 4.12 5.28 -3.68
C SER A 174 4.60 6.05 -2.46
N VAL A 175 3.88 5.94 -1.32
CA VAL A 175 4.33 6.54 -0.06
C VAL A 175 5.63 5.93 0.44
N ARG A 176 5.86 4.62 0.21
CA ARG A 176 7.11 3.95 0.61
C ARG A 176 8.30 4.38 -0.22
N SER A 177 8.10 4.68 -1.50
CA SER A 177 9.13 5.29 -2.32
C SER A 177 9.42 6.73 -1.89
N ALA A 178 8.40 7.51 -1.50
CA ALA A 178 8.59 8.85 -0.95
C ALA A 178 9.39 8.81 0.37
N LEU A 179 9.06 7.89 1.28
CA LEU A 179 9.81 7.65 2.52
C LEU A 179 11.28 7.32 2.22
N ALA A 180 11.53 6.42 1.27
CA ALA A 180 12.87 5.99 0.90
C ALA A 180 13.74 7.11 0.32
N PHE A 181 13.18 8.12 -0.35
CA PHE A 181 13.93 9.30 -0.78
C PHE A 181 14.47 10.11 0.39
N VAL A 182 13.70 10.20 1.49
CA VAL A 182 14.13 10.90 2.71
C VAL A 182 15.13 10.05 3.51
N ASP A 183 14.86 8.75 3.66
CA ASP A 183 15.75 7.79 4.34
C ASP A 183 17.16 7.79 3.74
N ARG A 184 17.26 7.88 2.41
CA ARG A 184 18.56 7.92 1.70
C ARG A 184 19.16 9.31 1.59
N GLY A 185 18.52 10.35 2.13
CA GLY A 185 18.99 11.73 2.03
C GLY A 185 18.88 12.35 0.63
N GLU A 186 18.12 11.74 -0.28
CA GLU A 186 17.86 12.24 -1.63
C GLU A 186 16.80 13.36 -1.64
N ALA A 187 15.98 13.44 -0.59
CA ALA A 187 15.07 14.53 -0.31
C ALA A 187 15.31 15.07 1.10
N ALA A 188 15.35 16.39 1.24
CA ALA A 188 15.57 17.07 2.52
C ALA A 188 14.40 16.89 3.49
N LEU A 189 13.18 16.83 2.95
CA LEU A 189 11.93 16.65 3.65
C LEU A 189 11.02 15.71 2.85
N GLY A 190 10.05 15.10 3.52
CA GLY A 190 9.00 14.31 2.87
C GLY A 190 7.66 14.48 3.56
N ILE A 191 6.58 14.23 2.81
CA ILE A 191 5.23 14.13 3.34
C ILE A 191 4.76 12.69 3.12
N VAL A 192 4.51 12.00 4.23
CA VAL A 192 4.13 10.58 4.29
C VAL A 192 3.05 10.37 5.34
N TYR A 193 2.57 9.15 5.52
CA TYR A 193 1.69 8.85 6.65
C TYR A 193 2.48 8.62 7.94
N ALA A 194 1.85 8.89 9.08
CA ALA A 194 2.46 8.69 10.40
C ALA A 194 2.90 7.22 10.61
N THR A 195 2.12 6.28 10.10
CA THR A 195 2.44 4.85 10.17
C THR A 195 3.70 4.47 9.39
N ASP A 196 3.98 5.15 8.25
CA ASP A 196 5.20 4.92 7.48
C ASP A 196 6.43 5.49 8.21
N ALA A 197 6.28 6.67 8.82
CA ALA A 197 7.35 7.27 9.62
C ALA A 197 7.68 6.45 10.88
N LEU A 198 6.67 5.81 11.49
CA LEU A 198 6.83 5.03 12.73
C LEU A 198 7.74 3.82 12.55
N ILE A 199 7.71 3.18 11.38
CA ILE A 199 8.45 1.94 11.11
C ILE A 199 9.88 2.16 10.61
N ASP A 200 10.24 3.38 10.22
CA ASP A 200 11.56 3.69 9.67
C ASP A 200 12.37 4.57 10.64
N LYS A 201 13.39 3.97 11.25
CA LYS A 201 14.27 4.64 12.24
C LYS A 201 15.23 5.64 11.62
N LYS A 202 15.36 5.70 10.30
CA LYS A 202 16.24 6.64 9.61
C LYS A 202 15.57 7.96 9.27
N VAL A 203 14.27 8.07 9.56
CA VAL A 203 13.53 9.32 9.47
C VAL A 203 12.97 9.72 10.83
N ARG A 204 12.62 10.98 10.97
CA ARG A 204 11.89 11.50 12.12
C ARG A 204 10.74 12.39 11.67
N VAL A 205 9.68 12.40 12.43
CA VAL A 205 8.58 13.35 12.25
C VAL A 205 9.07 14.74 12.67
N VAL A 206 8.90 15.71 11.79
CA VAL A 206 9.14 17.13 12.04
C VAL A 206 7.90 17.75 12.67
N ASP A 207 6.73 17.56 12.04
CA ASP A 207 5.42 17.97 12.56
C ASP A 207 4.29 17.19 11.88
N THR A 208 3.09 17.24 12.44
CA THR A 208 1.89 16.59 11.92
C THR A 208 0.98 17.64 11.27
N PHE A 209 0.44 17.35 10.09
CA PHE A 209 -0.53 18.22 9.43
C PHE A 209 -1.84 18.26 10.22
N PRO A 210 -2.40 19.45 10.47
CA PRO A 210 -3.72 19.55 11.11
C PRO A 210 -4.79 18.85 10.26
N ALA A 211 -5.64 18.06 10.90
CA ALA A 211 -6.67 17.25 10.22
C ALA A 211 -7.63 18.09 9.35
N ALA A 212 -7.81 19.38 9.66
CA ALA A 212 -8.65 20.31 8.90
C ALA A 212 -8.01 20.76 7.57
N THR A 213 -6.74 20.41 7.30
CA THR A 213 -6.02 20.85 6.09
C THR A 213 -6.20 19.90 4.89
N HIS A 214 -6.78 18.75 5.09
CA HIS A 214 -7.04 17.76 4.05
C HIS A 214 -8.26 16.90 4.41
N MET A 215 -8.83 16.21 3.43
CA MET A 215 -9.88 15.22 3.69
C MET A 215 -9.40 14.14 4.66
N PRO A 216 -10.29 13.54 5.47
CA PRO A 216 -9.92 12.43 6.34
C PRO A 216 -9.25 11.29 5.56
N ILE A 217 -8.11 10.82 6.09
CA ILE A 217 -7.39 9.70 5.51
C ILE A 217 -8.08 8.42 5.97
N VAL A 218 -8.77 7.75 5.04
CA VAL A 218 -9.55 6.55 5.29
C VAL A 218 -9.06 5.43 4.37
N TYR A 219 -8.94 4.23 4.92
CA TYR A 219 -8.55 3.04 4.19
C TYR A 219 -9.76 2.11 4.02
N PRO A 220 -10.43 2.17 2.87
CA PRO A 220 -11.49 1.24 2.54
C PRO A 220 -10.94 -0.08 1.99
N VAL A 221 -11.63 -1.18 2.30
CA VAL A 221 -11.38 -2.51 1.73
C VAL A 221 -12.65 -3.04 1.09
N ALA A 222 -12.50 -3.81 0.01
CA ALA A 222 -13.60 -4.55 -0.61
C ALA A 222 -13.09 -5.83 -1.29
N LEU A 223 -13.98 -6.80 -1.44
CA LEU A 223 -13.75 -7.93 -2.33
C LEU A 223 -13.96 -7.49 -3.79
N THR A 224 -13.14 -8.02 -4.70
CA THR A 224 -13.35 -7.83 -6.15
C THR A 224 -14.50 -8.71 -6.65
N ILE A 225 -15.01 -8.43 -7.85
CA ILE A 225 -16.11 -9.23 -8.44
C ILE A 225 -15.72 -10.70 -8.64
N GLY A 226 -14.46 -10.98 -8.97
CA GLY A 226 -13.94 -12.33 -9.17
C GLY A 226 -13.33 -12.98 -7.93
N ALA A 227 -13.56 -12.44 -6.74
CA ALA A 227 -12.95 -12.93 -5.51
C ALA A 227 -13.32 -14.38 -5.21
N LYS A 228 -12.33 -15.14 -4.77
CA LYS A 228 -12.52 -16.51 -4.25
C LYS A 228 -13.34 -16.47 -2.96
N PRO A 229 -14.15 -17.51 -2.68
CA PRO A 229 -14.98 -17.56 -1.46
C PRO A 229 -14.19 -17.36 -0.16
N ASP A 230 -12.96 -17.90 -0.10
CA ASP A 230 -12.11 -17.79 1.07
C ASP A 230 -11.64 -16.35 1.38
N ALA A 231 -11.65 -15.45 0.41
CA ALA A 231 -11.31 -14.05 0.62
C ALA A 231 -12.25 -13.36 1.64
N ALA A 232 -13.50 -13.78 1.71
CA ALA A 232 -14.45 -13.29 2.72
C ALA A 232 -14.03 -13.66 4.15
N LYS A 233 -13.36 -14.81 4.33
CA LYS A 233 -12.83 -15.23 5.65
C LYS A 233 -11.67 -14.31 6.08
N PHE A 234 -10.76 -13.97 5.15
CA PHE A 234 -9.68 -13.05 5.43
C PHE A 234 -10.20 -11.62 5.67
N LEU A 235 -11.20 -11.16 4.90
CA LEU A 235 -11.87 -9.88 5.16
C LEU A 235 -12.48 -9.83 6.57
N ALA A 236 -13.11 -10.90 7.02
CA ALA A 236 -13.64 -11.00 8.39
C ALA A 236 -12.50 -10.98 9.44
N TYR A 237 -11.39 -11.69 9.18
CA TYR A 237 -10.24 -11.74 10.07
C TYR A 237 -9.60 -10.37 10.29
N ILE A 238 -9.33 -9.63 9.21
CA ILE A 238 -8.73 -8.28 9.31
C ILE A 238 -9.65 -7.25 9.97
N ARG A 239 -10.97 -7.49 10.00
CA ARG A 239 -11.97 -6.66 10.68
C ARG A 239 -12.30 -7.14 12.10
N GLY A 240 -11.74 -8.27 12.49
CA GLY A 240 -11.91 -8.84 13.83
C GLY A 240 -10.92 -8.29 14.86
N PRO A 241 -10.91 -8.88 16.07
CA PRO A 241 -10.02 -8.44 17.14
C PRO A 241 -8.53 -8.49 16.77
N ALA A 242 -8.09 -9.52 16.04
CA ALA A 242 -6.70 -9.65 15.57
C ALA A 242 -6.31 -8.47 14.66
N GLY A 243 -7.17 -8.13 13.69
CA GLY A 243 -6.95 -6.97 12.82
C GLY A 243 -6.90 -5.66 13.59
N SER A 244 -7.88 -5.42 14.49
CA SER A 244 -7.92 -4.20 15.30
C SER A 244 -6.63 -4.03 16.13
N ALA A 245 -6.17 -5.09 16.80
CA ALA A 245 -4.94 -5.06 17.59
C ALA A 245 -3.70 -4.79 16.72
N ALA A 246 -3.57 -5.47 15.57
CA ALA A 246 -2.46 -5.28 14.65
C ALA A 246 -2.45 -3.85 14.09
N PHE A 247 -3.56 -3.33 13.59
CA PHE A 247 -3.63 -1.97 13.08
C PHE A 247 -3.23 -0.93 14.13
N GLN A 248 -3.70 -1.06 15.36
CA GLN A 248 -3.29 -0.17 16.47
C GLN A 248 -1.80 -0.27 16.75
N HIS A 249 -1.23 -1.47 16.76
CA HIS A 249 0.20 -1.70 16.98
C HIS A 249 1.05 -0.97 15.92
N TYR A 250 0.61 -0.96 14.66
CA TYR A 250 1.27 -0.25 13.56
C TYR A 250 0.89 1.24 13.45
N GLY A 251 0.17 1.80 14.43
CA GLY A 251 -0.14 3.23 14.52
C GLY A 251 -1.32 3.69 13.68
N PHE A 252 -2.09 2.79 13.09
CA PHE A 252 -3.37 3.13 12.45
C PHE A 252 -4.46 3.39 13.49
N THR A 253 -5.44 4.20 13.13
CA THR A 253 -6.64 4.46 13.95
C THR A 253 -7.78 3.58 13.43
N PRO A 254 -8.24 2.53 14.16
CA PRO A 254 -9.38 1.74 13.75
C PRO A 254 -10.65 2.59 13.62
N LEU A 255 -11.43 2.34 12.57
CA LEU A 255 -12.76 2.93 12.35
C LEU A 255 -13.82 1.88 12.70
N HIS A 256 -14.88 2.29 13.38
CA HIS A 256 -15.95 1.41 13.88
C HIS A 256 -17.18 1.45 12.99
#